data_16d207b3eaff994ac4f473cabfd0843d
#
_entry.id   16d207b3eaff994ac4f473cabfd0843d
#
_cell.length_a   1.000
_cell.length_b   1.000
_cell.length_c   1.000
_cell.angle_alpha   90.00
_cell.angle_beta   90.00
_cell.angle_gamma   90.00
#
_symmetry.space_group_name_H-M   'P 1'
#
loop_
_entity.id
_entity.type
_entity.pdbx_description
1 polymer ?
#
loop_
_entity_poly.entity_id
_entity_poly.type
_entity_poly.pdbx_seq_one_letter_code
_entity_poly.pdbx_strand_id
1 'polypeptide(L)'
;MDTILLFMLPAGLWAQDAGVAATTAAPDATAGALGELATGLNTVWMLLAAMLVFFMQPGFALVEAGFIRTKNTANVLMKNLVDFMFGSILFWFIGFGLMFGIGGFVGAPHFFNLEAMDKIIDNGLPIEGFLIFQTVFCATAATIVSGAMAERTKFSMYLVYTVFISVLIYPVSGHWTWGGGWLMNGDEGSFMMRTFGTTFHDFAGSTVVHSVGGWIAWVGAAILGPRIGKYGKDGKSRAIPGHSLTLACLGVFILWFGWFGFNPGSQLAAATSGDQTAISHVFLTTNLAACAGGFFALVASWMKYGKPSLSLTLNGVLAGLVGITAGCDLVSPFGSVLIGAICGVVMIFAVDFIDHVLKIDDPVGASSVHGACGCLGTILTGLFATEEGLFYGGGSSFLLAQLFGAAVVGVWAAGMGFIVFKVLDKIHGLRVPKRIEEEGLDIYEHGESAYN
;
A
#
# COMPACT_ATOMS: atom_id res chain seq x y z
N MET A 1 19.10 4.62 -40.12
CA MET A 1 17.83 5.04 -39.45
C MET A 1 16.82 3.88 -39.51
N ASP A 2 17.29 2.60 -39.39
CA ASP A 2 16.44 1.42 -39.60
C ASP A 2 16.82 0.31 -38.64
N THR A 3 16.70 0.55 -37.31
CA THR A 3 16.96 -0.52 -36.31
C THR A 3 16.16 -0.40 -35.00
N ILE A 4 15.03 0.34 -34.98
CA ILE A 4 14.21 0.51 -33.76
C ILE A 4 12.79 -0.10 -33.92
N LEU A 5 12.50 -0.79 -35.04
CA LEU A 5 11.13 -1.26 -35.37
C LEU A 5 10.91 -2.78 -35.16
N LEU A 6 11.72 -3.45 -34.33
CA LEU A 6 11.64 -4.92 -34.19
C LEU A 6 11.15 -5.43 -32.82
N PHE A 7 10.44 -4.62 -32.02
CA PHE A 7 9.88 -5.07 -30.73
C PHE A 7 8.36 -4.93 -30.58
N MET A 8 7.64 -4.86 -31.70
CA MET A 8 6.18 -4.96 -31.70
C MET A 8 5.75 -6.22 -32.48
N LEU A 9 5.86 -7.39 -31.89
CA LEU A 9 5.14 -8.57 -32.35
C LEU A 9 4.02 -8.90 -31.39
N PRO A 10 2.78 -9.13 -31.88
CA PRO A 10 1.64 -9.45 -31.04
C PRO A 10 1.80 -10.83 -30.41
N ALA A 11 1.44 -10.96 -29.13
CA ALA A 11 1.35 -12.20 -28.37
C ALA A 11 0.14 -13.03 -28.84
N GLY A 12 0.29 -13.68 -29.97
CA GLY A 12 -0.74 -14.56 -30.52
C GLY A 12 -0.11 -15.65 -31.36
N LEU A 13 0.39 -16.73 -30.71
CA LEU A 13 0.69 -18.02 -31.38
C LEU A 13 1.41 -18.97 -30.39
N TRP A 14 0.67 -19.49 -29.40
CA TRP A 14 1.02 -20.75 -28.71
C TRP A 14 -0.26 -21.43 -28.22
N ALA A 15 -1.08 -21.90 -29.15
CA ALA A 15 -2.08 -22.92 -28.88
C ALA A 15 -1.93 -23.95 -30.00
N GLN A 16 -1.20 -25.01 -29.76
CA GLN A 16 -1.30 -26.25 -30.56
C GLN A 16 -1.94 -27.31 -29.67
N ASP A 17 -3.16 -27.66 -30.05
CA ASP A 17 -3.92 -28.82 -29.58
C ASP A 17 -3.09 -30.08 -29.68
N ALA A 18 -2.75 -30.69 -28.55
CA ALA A 18 -2.41 -32.09 -28.47
C ALA A 18 -3.67 -32.87 -27.96
N GLY A 19 -4.47 -33.35 -28.87
CA GLY A 19 -5.58 -34.27 -28.55
C GLY A 19 -5.05 -35.52 -27.86
N VAL A 20 -5.29 -35.66 -26.57
CA VAL A 20 -5.11 -36.91 -25.81
C VAL A 20 -6.46 -37.58 -25.70
N ALA A 21 -6.55 -38.79 -26.23
CA ALA A 21 -7.72 -39.65 -26.18
C ALA A 21 -8.19 -39.89 -24.74
N ALA A 22 -9.46 -39.62 -24.47
CA ALA A 22 -10.12 -39.87 -23.21
C ALA A 22 -10.17 -41.37 -22.91
N THR A 23 -9.47 -41.82 -21.88
CA THR A 23 -9.71 -43.09 -21.23
C THR A 23 -10.69 -42.88 -20.06
N THR A 24 -11.89 -43.42 -20.22
CA THR A 24 -12.92 -43.40 -19.17
C THR A 24 -12.62 -44.44 -18.11
N ALA A 25 -12.14 -44.02 -16.92
CA ALA A 25 -12.26 -44.78 -15.67
C ALA A 25 -11.96 -43.93 -14.43
N ALA A 26 -12.86 -43.95 -13.47
CA ALA A 26 -12.79 -43.42 -12.10
C ALA A 26 -12.55 -41.89 -11.97
N PRO A 27 -13.56 -41.04 -12.28
CA PRO A 27 -13.40 -39.59 -12.19
C PRO A 27 -13.33 -39.03 -10.77
N ASP A 28 -13.96 -39.66 -9.77
CA ASP A 28 -14.25 -39.00 -8.49
C ASP A 28 -13.07 -38.88 -7.49
N ALA A 29 -12.35 -39.97 -7.26
CA ALA A 29 -11.28 -39.95 -6.25
C ALA A 29 -10.03 -39.15 -6.69
N THR A 30 -9.70 -39.22 -7.99
CA THR A 30 -8.55 -38.49 -8.56
C THR A 30 -8.84 -36.98 -8.66
N ALA A 31 -10.04 -36.59 -9.03
CA ALA A 31 -10.48 -35.21 -9.09
C ALA A 31 -10.49 -34.55 -7.69
N GLY A 32 -10.97 -35.29 -6.67
CA GLY A 32 -10.94 -34.87 -5.27
C GLY A 32 -9.52 -34.63 -4.79
N ALA A 33 -8.60 -35.59 -5.00
CA ALA A 33 -7.21 -35.46 -4.60
C ALA A 33 -6.47 -34.29 -5.32
N LEU A 34 -6.77 -34.04 -6.59
CA LEU A 34 -6.22 -32.89 -7.32
C LEU A 34 -6.77 -31.57 -6.79
N GLY A 35 -8.05 -31.52 -6.40
CA GLY A 35 -8.65 -30.35 -5.76
C GLY A 35 -8.00 -30.02 -4.41
N GLU A 36 -7.79 -31.03 -3.56
CA GLU A 36 -7.09 -30.85 -2.28
C GLU A 36 -5.64 -30.38 -2.47
N LEU A 37 -4.93 -30.93 -3.45
CA LEU A 37 -3.57 -30.49 -3.78
C LEU A 37 -3.55 -29.03 -4.27
N ALA A 38 -4.50 -28.63 -5.10
CA ALA A 38 -4.63 -27.26 -5.58
C ALA A 38 -4.89 -26.28 -4.42
N THR A 39 -5.85 -26.59 -3.54
CA THR A 39 -6.11 -25.82 -2.32
C THR A 39 -4.87 -25.74 -1.43
N GLY A 40 -4.16 -26.86 -1.25
CA GLY A 40 -2.92 -26.90 -0.48
C GLY A 40 -1.85 -25.98 -1.06
N LEU A 41 -1.64 -25.98 -2.39
CA LEU A 41 -0.66 -25.12 -3.04
C LEU A 41 -1.04 -23.62 -2.96
N ASN A 42 -2.32 -23.30 -3.17
CA ASN A 42 -2.83 -21.93 -3.01
C ASN A 42 -2.66 -21.43 -1.57
N THR A 43 -2.96 -22.29 -0.59
CA THR A 43 -2.78 -21.96 0.84
C THR A 43 -1.32 -21.70 1.18
N VAL A 44 -0.40 -22.56 0.73
CA VAL A 44 1.04 -22.38 0.95
C VAL A 44 1.52 -21.08 0.31
N TRP A 45 1.11 -20.78 -0.93
CA TRP A 45 1.44 -19.52 -1.60
C TRP A 45 0.96 -18.30 -0.82
N MET A 46 -0.31 -18.28 -0.40
CA MET A 46 -0.89 -17.20 0.38
C MET A 46 -0.16 -16.98 1.73
N LEU A 47 0.17 -18.08 2.45
CA LEU A 47 0.88 -17.98 3.72
C LEU A 47 2.33 -17.51 3.55
N LEU A 48 3.03 -17.96 2.51
CA LEU A 48 4.35 -17.42 2.15
C LEU A 48 4.29 -15.93 1.84
N ALA A 49 3.28 -15.51 1.08
CA ALA A 49 3.05 -14.10 0.78
C ALA A 49 2.74 -13.30 2.06
N ALA A 50 1.90 -13.82 2.96
CA ALA A 50 1.64 -13.18 4.25
C ALA A 50 2.92 -13.01 5.09
N MET A 51 3.81 -14.00 5.11
CA MET A 51 5.11 -13.88 5.79
C MET A 51 6.01 -12.82 5.16
N LEU A 52 6.05 -12.72 3.82
CA LEU A 52 6.81 -11.68 3.12
C LEU A 52 6.27 -10.28 3.44
N VAL A 53 4.95 -10.10 3.45
CA VAL A 53 4.32 -8.82 3.81
C VAL A 53 4.51 -8.51 5.30
N PHE A 54 4.40 -9.50 6.19
CA PHE A 54 4.77 -9.32 7.61
C PHE A 54 6.19 -8.80 7.76
N PHE A 55 7.13 -9.33 6.96
CA PHE A 55 8.52 -8.88 6.99
C PHE A 55 8.71 -7.44 6.48
N MET A 56 7.69 -6.81 5.91
CA MET A 56 7.71 -5.36 5.63
C MET A 56 7.63 -4.52 6.93
N GLN A 57 7.14 -5.04 8.04
CA GLN A 57 7.10 -4.29 9.31
C GLN A 57 8.51 -3.87 9.78
N PRO A 58 9.52 -4.77 9.90
CA PRO A 58 10.87 -4.34 10.15
C PRO A 58 11.43 -3.43 9.04
N GLY A 59 11.00 -3.58 7.79
CA GLY A 59 11.35 -2.69 6.70
C GLY A 59 10.91 -1.25 6.95
N PHE A 60 9.65 -1.02 7.30
CA PHE A 60 9.11 0.30 7.70
C PHE A 60 9.85 0.83 8.94
N ALA A 61 10.01 0.00 9.97
CA ALA A 61 10.71 0.39 11.18
C ALA A 61 12.13 0.92 10.90
N LEU A 62 12.88 0.27 9.99
CA LEU A 62 14.22 0.67 9.60
C LEU A 62 14.24 1.94 8.72
N VAL A 63 13.31 2.08 7.79
CA VAL A 63 13.16 3.31 6.98
C VAL A 63 12.86 4.49 7.88
N GLU A 64 11.85 4.36 8.75
CA GLU A 64 11.47 5.43 9.67
C GLU A 64 12.60 5.76 10.64
N ALA A 65 13.20 4.76 11.29
CA ALA A 65 14.34 4.94 12.18
C ALA A 65 15.49 5.68 11.47
N GLY A 66 15.81 5.29 10.25
CA GLY A 66 16.89 5.90 9.48
C GLY A 66 16.63 7.36 9.11
N PHE A 67 15.38 7.75 8.85
CA PHE A 67 15.00 9.10 8.41
C PHE A 67 14.69 10.07 9.56
N ILE A 68 14.66 9.61 10.81
CA ILE A 68 14.45 10.46 11.98
C ILE A 68 15.74 10.66 12.77
N ARG A 69 15.69 11.54 13.78
CA ARG A 69 16.82 11.78 14.69
C ARG A 69 16.92 10.66 15.75
N THR A 70 18.16 10.32 16.14
CA THR A 70 18.51 9.24 17.10
C THR A 70 17.65 9.21 18.36
N LYS A 71 17.37 10.35 18.93
CA LYS A 71 16.64 10.54 20.20
C LYS A 71 15.16 10.14 20.16
N ASN A 72 14.67 9.69 19.01
CA ASN A 72 13.29 9.25 18.79
C ASN A 72 13.21 7.83 18.16
N THR A 73 14.33 7.11 18.12
CA THR A 73 14.43 5.83 17.42
C THR A 73 13.66 4.74 18.15
N ALA A 74 13.80 4.62 19.48
CA ALA A 74 13.03 3.64 20.26
C ALA A 74 11.52 3.88 20.16
N ASN A 75 11.11 5.15 20.17
CA ASN A 75 9.70 5.53 19.99
C ASN A 75 9.13 5.06 18.64
N VAL A 76 9.89 5.22 17.56
CA VAL A 76 9.44 4.79 16.22
C VAL A 76 9.43 3.27 16.10
N LEU A 77 10.45 2.58 16.61
CA LEU A 77 10.47 1.11 16.64
C LEU A 77 9.28 0.54 17.42
N MET A 78 8.98 1.13 18.59
CA MET A 78 7.82 0.75 19.40
C MET A 78 6.50 0.98 18.65
N LYS A 79 6.34 2.09 17.93
CA LYS A 79 5.16 2.35 17.11
C LYS A 79 4.95 1.27 16.05
N ASN A 80 5.99 0.93 15.28
CA ASN A 80 5.91 -0.07 14.24
C ASN A 80 5.58 -1.48 14.81
N LEU A 81 6.13 -1.84 15.97
CA LEU A 81 5.79 -3.09 16.65
C LEU A 81 4.31 -3.10 17.09
N VAL A 82 3.86 -2.00 17.66
CA VAL A 82 2.49 -1.89 18.18
C VAL A 82 1.46 -1.85 17.06
N ASP A 83 1.75 -1.23 15.92
CA ASP A 83 0.86 -1.26 14.76
C ASP A 83 0.50 -2.68 14.35
N PHE A 84 1.48 -3.54 14.29
CA PHE A 84 1.22 -4.94 13.97
C PHE A 84 0.44 -5.65 15.08
N MET A 85 0.83 -5.45 16.34
CA MET A 85 0.18 -6.11 17.48
C MET A 85 -1.27 -5.67 17.62
N PHE A 86 -1.52 -4.37 17.66
CA PHE A 86 -2.87 -3.81 17.80
C PHE A 86 -3.69 -4.02 16.54
N GLY A 87 -3.10 -3.75 15.38
CA GLY A 87 -3.75 -3.96 14.10
C GLY A 87 -4.24 -5.40 13.93
N SER A 88 -3.42 -6.39 14.29
CA SER A 88 -3.80 -7.80 14.21
C SER A 88 -5.00 -8.13 15.10
N ILE A 89 -4.96 -7.73 16.38
CA ILE A 89 -6.03 -8.04 17.32
C ILE A 89 -7.33 -7.32 16.93
N LEU A 90 -7.24 -6.05 16.58
CA LEU A 90 -8.41 -5.22 16.27
C LEU A 90 -9.03 -5.59 14.93
N PHE A 91 -8.20 -5.88 13.93
CA PHE A 91 -8.67 -6.31 12.63
C PHE A 91 -9.37 -7.67 12.71
N TRP A 92 -8.78 -8.65 13.43
CA TRP A 92 -9.44 -9.92 13.70
C TRP A 92 -10.77 -9.74 14.45
N PHE A 93 -10.80 -8.88 15.49
CA PHE A 93 -11.98 -8.72 16.33
C PHE A 93 -13.14 -8.04 15.60
N ILE A 94 -12.88 -6.96 14.85
CA ILE A 94 -13.92 -6.14 14.20
C ILE A 94 -13.62 -5.91 12.72
N GLY A 95 -12.39 -5.49 12.38
CA GLY A 95 -12.06 -4.95 11.06
C GLY A 95 -12.32 -5.94 9.94
N PHE A 96 -11.99 -7.21 10.13
CA PHE A 96 -12.18 -8.26 9.14
C PHE A 96 -13.65 -8.45 8.75
N GLY A 97 -14.55 -8.47 9.75
CA GLY A 97 -15.99 -8.54 9.50
C GLY A 97 -16.53 -7.30 8.78
N LEU A 98 -16.07 -6.09 9.17
CA LEU A 98 -16.45 -4.86 8.49
C LEU A 98 -15.93 -4.80 7.03
N MET A 99 -14.78 -5.42 6.76
CA MET A 99 -14.20 -5.43 5.43
C MET A 99 -14.80 -6.50 4.52
N PHE A 100 -14.99 -7.73 4.99
CA PHE A 100 -15.38 -8.88 4.18
C PHE A 100 -16.76 -9.45 4.50
N GLY A 101 -17.45 -8.89 5.48
CA GLY A 101 -18.83 -9.27 5.79
C GLY A 101 -19.84 -8.76 4.75
N ILE A 102 -21.05 -9.29 4.78
CA ILE A 102 -22.13 -8.89 3.87
C ILE A 102 -22.61 -7.48 4.20
N GLY A 103 -22.65 -6.62 3.18
CA GLY A 103 -23.15 -5.24 3.29
C GLY A 103 -22.94 -4.45 2.01
N GLY A 104 -23.64 -3.33 1.82
CA GLY A 104 -23.48 -2.48 0.63
C GLY A 104 -22.38 -1.42 0.80
N PHE A 105 -22.39 -0.72 1.93
CA PHE A 105 -21.44 0.34 2.25
C PHE A 105 -20.33 -0.12 3.21
N VAL A 106 -20.65 -1.04 4.08
CA VAL A 106 -19.73 -1.67 5.05
C VAL A 106 -20.26 -3.05 5.37
N GLY A 107 -19.35 -4.01 5.55
CA GLY A 107 -19.71 -5.38 5.96
C GLY A 107 -20.27 -5.43 7.39
N ALA A 108 -21.04 -6.47 7.68
CA ALA A 108 -21.52 -6.72 9.03
C ALA A 108 -20.35 -7.14 9.95
N PRO A 109 -20.22 -6.59 11.15
CA PRO A 109 -19.16 -6.98 12.06
C PRO A 109 -19.49 -8.35 12.67
N HIS A 110 -18.86 -9.39 12.14
CA HIS A 110 -19.04 -10.77 12.64
C HIS A 110 -18.23 -11.03 13.92
N PHE A 111 -17.54 -10.03 14.40
CA PHE A 111 -16.62 -10.09 15.53
C PHE A 111 -15.78 -11.38 15.51
N PHE A 112 -14.97 -11.87 16.04
CA PHE A 112 -14.14 -13.07 15.98
C PHE A 112 -14.82 -14.38 15.50
N ASN A 113 -16.03 -14.32 14.89
CA ASN A 113 -16.74 -15.51 14.40
C ASN A 113 -16.24 -15.91 13.00
N LEU A 114 -15.10 -16.62 12.94
CA LEU A 114 -14.47 -17.05 11.69
C LEU A 114 -15.29 -18.10 10.94
N GLU A 115 -16.05 -18.94 11.63
CA GLU A 115 -16.93 -19.92 10.96
C GLU A 115 -18.03 -19.25 10.12
N ALA A 116 -18.58 -18.15 10.62
CA ALA A 116 -19.53 -17.35 9.85
C ALA A 116 -18.85 -16.64 8.66
N MET A 117 -17.63 -16.13 8.87
CA MET A 117 -16.88 -15.47 7.81
C MET A 117 -16.44 -16.44 6.70
N ASP A 118 -16.06 -17.66 7.04
CA ASP A 118 -15.70 -18.71 6.08
C ASP A 118 -16.84 -18.99 5.09
N LYS A 119 -18.07 -19.07 5.60
CA LYS A 119 -19.28 -19.27 4.79
C LYS A 119 -19.65 -18.07 3.90
N ILE A 120 -19.20 -16.86 4.28
CA ILE A 120 -19.48 -15.63 3.53
C ILE A 120 -18.45 -15.42 2.43
N ILE A 121 -17.17 -15.63 2.73
CA ILE A 121 -16.06 -15.36 1.82
C ILE A 121 -15.95 -16.44 0.74
N ASP A 122 -16.09 -17.72 1.10
CA ASP A 122 -16.13 -18.90 0.22
C ASP A 122 -15.14 -18.83 -0.96
N ASN A 123 -13.90 -18.43 -0.69
CA ASN A 123 -12.84 -18.28 -1.69
C ASN A 123 -11.99 -19.54 -1.88
N GLY A 124 -12.38 -20.65 -1.25
CA GLY A 124 -11.68 -21.93 -1.31
C GLY A 124 -10.34 -21.98 -0.56
N LEU A 125 -10.04 -20.97 0.28
CA LEU A 125 -8.85 -20.90 1.12
C LEU A 125 -9.24 -21.02 2.59
N PRO A 126 -8.37 -21.59 3.47
CA PRO A 126 -8.60 -21.57 4.90
C PRO A 126 -8.78 -20.15 5.43
N ILE A 127 -9.88 -19.91 6.14
CA ILE A 127 -10.27 -18.56 6.59
C ILE A 127 -9.22 -17.92 7.49
N GLU A 128 -8.53 -18.67 8.34
CA GLU A 128 -7.45 -18.16 9.19
C GLU A 128 -6.24 -17.71 8.37
N GLY A 129 -5.94 -18.43 7.28
CA GLY A 129 -4.89 -18.05 6.34
C GLY A 129 -5.26 -16.77 5.59
N PHE A 130 -6.50 -16.65 5.13
CA PHE A 130 -6.97 -15.43 4.48
C PHE A 130 -7.00 -14.24 5.45
N LEU A 131 -7.43 -14.46 6.68
CA LEU A 131 -7.41 -13.43 7.73
C LEU A 131 -6.00 -12.91 7.99
N ILE A 132 -5.00 -13.78 8.20
CA ILE A 132 -3.62 -13.30 8.47
C ILE A 132 -3.04 -12.59 7.25
N PHE A 133 -3.35 -13.04 6.03
CA PHE A 133 -2.95 -12.34 4.80
C PHE A 133 -3.55 -10.92 4.75
N GLN A 134 -4.83 -10.76 5.02
CA GLN A 134 -5.47 -9.42 5.04
C GLN A 134 -5.02 -8.56 6.24
N THR A 135 -4.66 -9.19 7.35
CA THR A 135 -4.16 -8.49 8.54
C THR A 135 -2.86 -7.73 8.26
N VAL A 136 -1.93 -8.33 7.52
CA VAL A 136 -0.64 -7.67 7.21
C VAL A 136 -0.81 -6.45 6.30
N PHE A 137 -1.86 -6.41 5.47
CA PHE A 137 -2.23 -5.24 4.67
C PHE A 137 -2.84 -4.12 5.53
N CYS A 138 -3.72 -4.47 6.46
CA CYS A 138 -4.28 -3.52 7.44
C CYS A 138 -3.18 -2.85 8.27
N ALA A 139 -2.26 -3.65 8.81
CA ALA A 139 -1.12 -3.14 9.58
C ALA A 139 -0.24 -2.21 8.74
N THR A 140 -0.02 -2.54 7.46
CA THR A 140 0.74 -1.67 6.53
C THR A 140 0.07 -0.29 6.38
N ALA A 141 -1.25 -0.22 6.23
CA ALA A 141 -1.96 1.05 6.12
C ALA A 141 -1.81 1.92 7.39
N ALA A 142 -1.81 1.31 8.58
CA ALA A 142 -1.61 2.00 9.85
C ALA A 142 -0.16 2.49 10.02
N THR A 143 0.83 1.64 9.70
CA THR A 143 2.26 1.95 9.81
C THR A 143 2.66 3.17 8.96
N ILE A 144 2.11 3.34 7.76
CA ILE A 144 2.39 4.49 6.88
C ILE A 144 2.18 5.83 7.62
N VAL A 145 1.19 5.91 8.50
CA VAL A 145 0.87 7.15 9.24
C VAL A 145 1.93 7.49 10.28
N SER A 146 2.61 6.48 10.84
CA SER A 146 3.65 6.64 11.86
C SER A 146 4.75 7.61 11.43
N GLY A 147 5.29 7.41 10.23
CA GLY A 147 6.43 8.14 9.71
C GLY A 147 6.18 9.64 9.55
N ALA A 148 5.01 10.02 9.02
CA ALA A 148 4.66 11.44 8.82
C ALA A 148 4.48 12.21 10.14
N MET A 149 4.11 11.53 11.20
CA MET A 149 3.85 12.12 12.53
C MET A 149 5.03 11.90 13.52
N ALA A 150 6.13 11.34 13.06
CA ALA A 150 7.27 11.00 13.90
C ALA A 150 7.89 12.22 14.61
N GLU A 151 8.59 11.97 15.71
CA GLU A 151 9.37 12.89 16.53
C GLU A 151 8.58 13.88 17.41
N ARG A 152 7.23 13.95 17.32
CA ARG A 152 6.42 14.94 18.06
C ARG A 152 5.04 14.45 18.51
N THR A 153 4.63 13.24 18.16
CA THR A 153 3.33 12.68 18.53
C THR A 153 3.42 11.92 19.84
N LYS A 154 2.49 12.14 20.77
CA LYS A 154 2.35 11.32 21.98
C LYS A 154 2.09 9.86 21.62
N PHE A 155 2.81 8.96 22.26
CA PHE A 155 2.66 7.51 22.01
C PHE A 155 1.22 7.02 22.33
N SER A 156 0.62 7.51 23.41
CA SER A 156 -0.76 7.17 23.74
C SER A 156 -1.76 7.54 22.65
N MET A 157 -1.57 8.69 21.99
CA MET A 157 -2.47 9.11 20.91
C MET A 157 -2.22 8.30 19.63
N TYR A 158 -1.00 7.84 19.44
CA TYR A 158 -0.64 6.90 18.40
C TYR A 158 -1.47 5.61 18.51
N LEU A 159 -1.50 5.00 19.70
CA LEU A 159 -2.31 3.81 19.97
C LEU A 159 -3.80 4.04 19.63
N VAL A 160 -4.35 5.17 20.06
CA VAL A 160 -5.76 5.46 19.85
C VAL A 160 -6.11 5.63 18.38
N TYR A 161 -5.33 6.37 17.60
CA TYR A 161 -5.69 6.54 16.19
C TYR A 161 -5.45 5.26 15.36
N THR A 162 -4.49 4.41 15.74
CA THR A 162 -4.31 3.08 15.13
C THR A 162 -5.57 2.21 15.28
N VAL A 163 -6.27 2.30 16.42
CA VAL A 163 -7.58 1.64 16.60
C VAL A 163 -8.56 2.08 15.50
N PHE A 164 -8.72 3.40 15.30
CA PHE A 164 -9.65 3.91 14.28
C PHE A 164 -9.26 3.52 12.85
N ILE A 165 -7.97 3.47 12.56
CA ILE A 165 -7.51 3.02 11.24
C ILE A 165 -7.87 1.55 11.04
N SER A 166 -7.54 0.68 12.00
CA SER A 166 -7.67 -0.77 11.88
C SER A 166 -9.10 -1.29 11.95
N VAL A 167 -9.99 -0.59 12.69
CA VAL A 167 -11.40 -1.04 12.85
C VAL A 167 -12.40 -0.27 11.98
N LEU A 168 -12.05 0.88 11.43
CA LEU A 168 -13.04 1.70 10.73
C LEU A 168 -12.53 2.20 9.38
N ILE A 169 -11.44 2.99 9.34
CA ILE A 169 -11.08 3.74 8.14
C ILE A 169 -10.65 2.80 7.02
N TYR A 170 -9.70 1.92 7.32
CA TYR A 170 -9.19 0.93 6.37
C TYR A 170 -10.23 -0.13 6.00
N PRO A 171 -10.93 -0.79 6.97
CA PRO A 171 -11.91 -1.81 6.62
C PRO A 171 -13.06 -1.32 5.76
N VAL A 172 -13.56 -0.11 5.97
CA VAL A 172 -14.66 0.44 5.17
C VAL A 172 -14.23 0.68 3.72
N SER A 173 -13.08 1.32 3.49
CA SER A 173 -12.56 1.51 2.12
C SER A 173 -12.14 0.19 1.46
N GLY A 174 -11.62 -0.75 2.25
CA GLY A 174 -11.32 -2.11 1.80
C GLY A 174 -12.57 -2.90 1.42
N HIS A 175 -13.67 -2.72 2.15
CA HIS A 175 -14.96 -3.32 1.80
C HIS A 175 -15.45 -2.84 0.42
N TRP A 176 -15.33 -1.53 0.14
CA TRP A 176 -15.76 -0.98 -1.14
C TRP A 176 -15.04 -1.59 -2.34
N THR A 177 -13.77 -1.98 -2.15
CA THR A 177 -12.87 -2.39 -3.24
C THR A 177 -12.63 -3.90 -3.28
N TRP A 178 -12.51 -4.58 -2.12
CA TRP A 178 -12.17 -6.00 -2.04
C TRP A 178 -13.21 -6.85 -1.31
N GLY A 179 -14.08 -6.23 -0.52
CA GLY A 179 -15.06 -6.91 0.32
C GLY A 179 -16.46 -7.07 -0.28
N GLY A 180 -16.61 -6.95 -1.60
CA GLY A 180 -17.92 -7.05 -2.25
C GLY A 180 -18.75 -5.76 -2.25
N GLY A 181 -18.13 -4.63 -1.85
CA GLY A 181 -18.80 -3.34 -1.78
C GLY A 181 -19.01 -2.67 -3.15
N TRP A 182 -19.54 -1.47 -3.10
CA TRP A 182 -20.12 -0.78 -4.25
C TRP A 182 -19.14 -0.34 -5.36
N LEU A 183 -17.83 -0.19 -5.07
CA LEU A 183 -16.83 0.15 -6.09
C LEU A 183 -16.45 -1.04 -6.98
N MET A 184 -16.51 -2.27 -6.45
CA MET A 184 -16.19 -3.48 -7.18
C MET A 184 -17.44 -4.21 -7.71
N ASN A 185 -18.65 -3.75 -7.41
CA ASN A 185 -19.87 -4.43 -7.83
C ASN A 185 -20.07 -4.33 -9.34
N GLY A 186 -19.92 -5.47 -10.05
CA GLY A 186 -20.05 -5.61 -11.49
C GLY A 186 -21.47 -5.91 -11.99
N ASP A 187 -22.49 -5.92 -11.13
CA ASP A 187 -23.88 -6.11 -11.56
C ASP A 187 -24.31 -4.98 -12.49
N GLU A 188 -25.03 -5.30 -13.59
CA GLU A 188 -25.48 -4.32 -14.58
C GLU A 188 -26.26 -3.13 -13.97
N GLY A 189 -26.98 -3.38 -12.89
CA GLY A 189 -27.73 -2.38 -12.12
C GLY A 189 -26.90 -1.58 -11.10
N SER A 190 -25.63 -1.89 -10.89
CA SER A 190 -24.77 -1.22 -9.92
C SER A 190 -24.46 0.22 -10.32
N PHE A 191 -24.05 1.04 -9.34
CA PHE A 191 -23.64 2.42 -9.60
C PHE A 191 -22.46 2.50 -10.57
N MET A 192 -21.43 1.68 -10.39
CA MET A 192 -20.23 1.69 -11.22
C MET A 192 -20.54 1.30 -12.66
N MET A 193 -21.28 0.21 -12.86
CA MET A 193 -21.64 -0.27 -14.20
C MET A 193 -22.55 0.71 -14.95
N ARG A 194 -23.54 1.32 -14.27
CA ARG A 194 -24.41 2.32 -14.91
C ARG A 194 -23.70 3.63 -15.26
N THR A 195 -22.68 4.00 -14.45
CA THR A 195 -22.00 5.31 -14.60
C THR A 195 -20.81 5.22 -15.54
N PHE A 196 -20.01 4.17 -15.40
CA PHE A 196 -18.73 4.04 -16.10
C PHE A 196 -18.69 2.83 -17.06
N GLY A 197 -19.63 1.88 -16.95
CA GLY A 197 -19.61 0.63 -17.73
C GLY A 197 -18.53 -0.36 -17.28
N THR A 198 -17.84 -0.09 -16.18
CA THR A 198 -16.80 -0.93 -15.58
C THR A 198 -16.71 -0.66 -14.09
N THR A 199 -15.95 -1.50 -13.35
CA THR A 199 -15.71 -1.38 -11.92
C THR A 199 -14.38 -0.68 -11.63
N PHE A 200 -14.19 -0.28 -10.37
CA PHE A 200 -12.91 0.17 -9.87
C PHE A 200 -11.98 -1.02 -9.64
N HIS A 201 -10.72 -0.91 -10.07
CA HIS A 201 -9.71 -1.94 -9.93
C HIS A 201 -8.52 -1.43 -9.10
N ASP A 202 -8.17 -2.18 -8.09
CA ASP A 202 -6.96 -1.98 -7.28
C ASP A 202 -6.46 -3.34 -6.82
N PHE A 203 -5.55 -3.95 -7.61
CA PHE A 203 -5.17 -5.35 -7.45
C PHE A 203 -4.59 -5.66 -6.06
N ALA A 204 -3.63 -4.87 -5.63
CA ALA A 204 -2.96 -5.13 -4.37
C ALA A 204 -2.95 -3.92 -3.41
N GLY A 205 -3.52 -2.76 -3.75
CA GLY A 205 -3.76 -1.69 -2.78
C GLY A 205 -2.96 -0.41 -2.95
N SER A 206 -2.67 0.05 -4.19
CA SER A 206 -2.15 1.43 -4.37
C SER A 206 -3.07 2.45 -3.70
N THR A 207 -4.39 2.28 -3.85
CA THR A 207 -5.39 3.13 -3.20
C THR A 207 -5.78 2.59 -1.84
N VAL A 208 -6.23 1.34 -1.74
CA VAL A 208 -6.84 0.76 -0.54
C VAL A 208 -5.88 0.73 0.66
N VAL A 209 -4.59 0.50 0.42
CA VAL A 209 -3.57 0.46 1.48
C VAL A 209 -2.76 1.75 1.50
N HIS A 210 -2.04 2.01 0.41
CA HIS A 210 -1.05 3.07 0.39
C HIS A 210 -1.67 4.47 0.36
N SER A 211 -2.66 4.71 -0.50
CA SER A 211 -3.31 6.01 -0.57
C SER A 211 -4.11 6.31 0.71
N VAL A 212 -4.78 5.31 1.28
CA VAL A 212 -5.48 5.44 2.58
C VAL A 212 -4.50 5.86 3.66
N GLY A 213 -3.41 5.11 3.88
CA GLY A 213 -2.38 5.46 4.87
C GLY A 213 -1.74 6.83 4.60
N GLY A 214 -1.43 7.12 3.32
CA GLY A 214 -0.79 8.37 2.90
C GLY A 214 -1.65 9.62 3.10
N TRP A 215 -2.96 9.57 2.83
CA TRP A 215 -3.87 10.69 3.07
C TRP A 215 -4.14 10.92 4.55
N ILE A 216 -4.26 9.85 5.35
CA ILE A 216 -4.34 9.96 6.81
C ILE A 216 -3.04 10.60 7.35
N ALA A 217 -1.88 10.15 6.86
CA ALA A 217 -0.56 10.68 7.23
C ALA A 217 -0.44 12.18 6.92
N TRP A 218 -0.87 12.60 5.73
CA TRP A 218 -0.87 14.00 5.31
C TRP A 218 -1.72 14.89 6.24
N VAL A 219 -2.95 14.47 6.51
CA VAL A 219 -3.87 15.20 7.40
C VAL A 219 -3.34 15.21 8.83
N GLY A 220 -2.82 14.08 9.32
CA GLY A 220 -2.22 13.97 10.65
C GLY A 220 -1.03 14.91 10.83
N ALA A 221 -0.11 14.94 9.87
CA ALA A 221 1.04 15.83 9.88
C ALA A 221 0.63 17.32 9.84
N ALA A 222 -0.42 17.65 9.05
CA ALA A 222 -0.95 19.01 8.95
C ALA A 222 -1.56 19.49 10.28
N ILE A 223 -2.35 18.64 10.96
CA ILE A 223 -2.99 18.99 12.25
C ILE A 223 -1.97 19.06 13.38
N LEU A 224 -1.03 18.13 13.43
CA LEU A 224 0.02 18.04 14.44
C LEU A 224 1.00 19.23 14.38
N GLY A 225 1.19 19.77 13.18
CA GLY A 225 2.11 20.86 12.90
C GLY A 225 3.57 20.39 12.74
N PRO A 226 4.45 21.30 12.29
CA PRO A 226 5.84 20.97 11.98
C PRO A 226 6.68 20.76 13.25
N ARG A 227 7.76 19.97 13.12
CA ARG A 227 8.79 19.81 14.16
C ARG A 227 9.43 21.14 14.51
N ILE A 228 9.86 21.29 15.76
CA ILE A 228 10.55 22.49 16.23
C ILE A 228 11.79 22.74 15.36
N GLY A 229 11.88 23.95 14.81
CA GLY A 229 12.99 24.36 13.94
C GLY A 229 12.85 23.99 12.47
N LYS A 230 11.79 23.30 12.06
CA LYS A 230 11.56 22.93 10.66
C LYS A 230 11.42 24.15 9.74
N TYR A 231 10.70 25.16 10.17
CA TYR A 231 10.56 26.41 9.43
C TYR A 231 11.21 27.56 10.20
N GLY A 232 12.00 28.38 9.49
CA GLY A 232 12.63 29.58 10.04
C GLY A 232 11.62 30.70 10.25
N LYS A 233 12.06 31.77 10.92
CA LYS A 233 11.27 33.02 11.09
C LYS A 233 10.92 33.65 9.72
N ASP A 234 11.73 33.38 8.70
CA ASP A 234 11.54 33.79 7.31
C ASP A 234 10.56 32.87 6.53
N GLY A 235 9.97 31.88 7.20
CA GLY A 235 9.07 30.90 6.61
C GLY A 235 9.77 29.86 5.71
N LYS A 236 11.08 29.87 5.60
CA LYS A 236 11.81 28.88 4.79
C LYS A 236 11.92 27.57 5.50
N SER A 237 11.74 26.49 4.75
CA SER A 237 11.98 25.12 5.21
C SER A 237 13.46 24.90 5.50
N ARG A 238 13.75 24.18 6.57
CA ARG A 238 15.08 23.73 6.97
C ARG A 238 15.12 22.21 6.97
N ALA A 239 16.20 21.65 6.43
CA ALA A 239 16.41 20.21 6.48
C ALA A 239 16.64 19.77 7.94
N ILE A 240 15.90 18.74 8.35
CA ILE A 240 16.14 17.99 9.58
C ILE A 240 16.54 16.58 9.14
N PRO A 241 17.84 16.31 8.94
CA PRO A 241 18.29 15.03 8.40
C PRO A 241 18.04 13.90 9.40
N GLY A 242 17.72 12.73 8.85
CA GLY A 242 17.74 11.48 9.60
C GLY A 242 19.16 11.11 10.06
N HIS A 243 19.23 10.20 11.02
CA HIS A 243 20.53 9.87 11.61
C HIS A 243 21.25 8.72 10.88
N SER A 244 20.55 7.89 10.08
CA SER A 244 21.17 6.72 9.48
C SER A 244 20.56 6.34 8.11
N LEU A 245 21.17 6.83 7.05
CA LEU A 245 20.81 6.41 5.69
C LEU A 245 21.10 4.92 5.45
N THR A 246 22.00 4.30 6.22
CA THR A 246 22.26 2.85 6.15
C THR A 246 21.04 2.04 6.60
N LEU A 247 20.40 2.42 7.72
CA LEU A 247 19.16 1.79 8.18
C LEU A 247 18.02 2.02 7.17
N ALA A 248 17.88 3.25 6.67
CA ALA A 248 16.87 3.56 5.67
C ALA A 248 17.05 2.73 4.39
N CYS A 249 18.28 2.59 3.91
CA CYS A 249 18.60 1.78 2.74
C CYS A 249 18.26 0.30 2.95
N LEU A 250 18.68 -0.28 4.08
CA LEU A 250 18.35 -1.66 4.43
C LEU A 250 16.83 -1.86 4.53
N GLY A 251 16.13 -0.91 5.16
CA GLY A 251 14.67 -0.93 5.25
C GLY A 251 13.98 -0.94 3.89
N VAL A 252 14.45 -0.14 2.92
CA VAL A 252 13.91 -0.13 1.56
C VAL A 252 14.13 -1.46 0.85
N PHE A 253 15.29 -2.12 0.99
CA PHE A 253 15.48 -3.47 0.43
C PHE A 253 14.55 -4.50 1.04
N ILE A 254 14.33 -4.43 2.37
CA ILE A 254 13.38 -5.31 3.06
C ILE A 254 11.94 -5.06 2.58
N LEU A 255 11.54 -3.80 2.41
CA LEU A 255 10.23 -3.45 1.84
C LEU A 255 10.08 -3.97 0.41
N TRP A 256 11.09 -3.79 -0.42
CA TRP A 256 11.08 -4.30 -1.80
C TRP A 256 10.94 -5.81 -1.84
N PHE A 257 11.71 -6.53 -1.02
CA PHE A 257 11.60 -7.98 -0.88
C PHE A 257 10.19 -8.39 -0.42
N GLY A 258 9.63 -7.73 0.58
CA GLY A 258 8.27 -7.97 1.05
C GLY A 258 7.20 -7.68 -0.01
N TRP A 259 7.47 -6.74 -0.94
CA TRP A 259 6.56 -6.43 -2.04
C TRP A 259 6.35 -7.58 -3.02
N PHE A 260 7.26 -8.54 -3.07
CA PHE A 260 7.06 -9.79 -3.79
C PHE A 260 6.02 -10.71 -3.12
N GLY A 261 5.72 -10.51 -1.84
CA GLY A 261 4.54 -11.08 -1.19
C GLY A 261 3.30 -10.20 -1.35
N PHE A 262 3.49 -8.87 -1.38
CA PHE A 262 2.40 -7.90 -1.44
C PHE A 262 1.64 -7.98 -2.77
N ASN A 263 2.31 -7.79 -3.88
CA ASN A 263 1.70 -7.79 -5.21
C ASN A 263 1.47 -9.21 -5.76
N PRO A 264 2.48 -10.06 -5.99
CA PRO A 264 2.24 -11.41 -6.49
C PRO A 264 1.40 -12.29 -5.56
N GLY A 265 1.50 -12.06 -4.24
CA GLY A 265 0.68 -12.74 -3.23
C GLY A 265 -0.81 -12.45 -3.36
N SER A 266 -1.18 -11.28 -3.88
CA SER A 266 -2.59 -10.88 -4.09
C SER A 266 -3.29 -11.68 -5.18
N GLN A 267 -2.56 -12.51 -5.95
CA GLN A 267 -3.16 -13.52 -6.82
C GLN A 267 -3.93 -14.59 -6.02
N LEU A 268 -3.56 -14.84 -4.76
CA LEU A 268 -4.19 -15.81 -3.84
C LEU A 268 -4.23 -17.26 -4.34
N ALA A 269 -3.74 -17.54 -5.53
CA ALA A 269 -3.75 -18.84 -6.17
C ALA A 269 -2.41 -19.11 -6.89
N ALA A 270 -1.95 -20.36 -6.91
CA ALA A 270 -0.71 -20.79 -7.56
C ALA A 270 -0.83 -22.19 -8.21
N ALA A 271 -2.01 -22.78 -8.17
CA ALA A 271 -2.18 -24.18 -8.56
C ALA A 271 -2.25 -24.40 -10.08
N THR A 272 -2.76 -23.44 -10.82
CA THR A 272 -2.91 -23.56 -12.28
C THR A 272 -1.73 -22.92 -13.04
N SER A 273 -1.53 -23.31 -14.29
CA SER A 273 -0.54 -22.65 -15.16
C SER A 273 -0.88 -21.16 -15.39
N GLY A 274 -2.17 -20.80 -15.38
CA GLY A 274 -2.64 -19.43 -15.44
C GLY A 274 -2.20 -18.63 -14.24
N ASP A 275 -2.39 -19.15 -13.01
CA ASP A 275 -1.94 -18.50 -11.77
C ASP A 275 -0.43 -18.30 -11.75
N GLN A 276 0.33 -19.33 -12.16
CA GLN A 276 1.79 -19.28 -12.21
C GLN A 276 2.29 -18.22 -13.19
N THR A 277 1.63 -18.08 -14.34
CA THR A 277 1.90 -17.02 -15.32
C THR A 277 1.59 -15.64 -14.74
N ALA A 278 0.41 -15.48 -14.13
CA ALA A 278 0.01 -14.22 -13.48
C ALA A 278 0.97 -13.82 -12.37
N ILE A 279 1.30 -14.72 -11.45
CA ILE A 279 2.31 -14.49 -10.40
C ILE A 279 3.64 -14.02 -11.01
N SER A 280 4.14 -14.74 -12.03
CA SER A 280 5.42 -14.42 -12.68
C SER A 280 5.39 -13.04 -13.35
N HIS A 281 4.28 -12.71 -14.00
CA HIS A 281 4.05 -11.39 -14.59
C HIS A 281 4.07 -10.29 -13.53
N VAL A 282 3.32 -10.45 -12.44
CA VAL A 282 3.23 -9.48 -11.34
C VAL A 282 4.58 -9.31 -10.63
N PHE A 283 5.39 -10.37 -10.49
CA PHE A 283 6.77 -10.25 -10.01
C PHE A 283 7.60 -9.33 -10.90
N LEU A 284 7.54 -9.54 -12.21
CA LEU A 284 8.32 -8.76 -13.17
C LEU A 284 7.89 -7.30 -13.19
N THR A 285 6.59 -7.02 -13.31
CA THR A 285 6.06 -5.65 -13.36
C THR A 285 6.35 -4.87 -12.07
N THR A 286 6.21 -5.52 -10.91
CA THR A 286 6.57 -4.96 -9.60
C THR A 286 8.05 -4.58 -9.55
N ASN A 287 8.95 -5.49 -9.93
CA ASN A 287 10.39 -5.25 -9.92
C ASN A 287 10.82 -4.13 -10.88
N LEU A 288 10.27 -4.13 -12.10
CA LEU A 288 10.60 -3.11 -13.10
C LEU A 288 10.14 -1.71 -12.66
N ALA A 289 8.96 -1.59 -12.07
CA ALA A 289 8.47 -0.32 -11.57
C ALA A 289 9.32 0.21 -10.40
N ALA A 290 9.76 -0.66 -9.49
CA ALA A 290 10.68 -0.29 -8.41
C ALA A 290 12.00 0.25 -8.95
N CYS A 291 12.62 -0.47 -9.88
CA CYS A 291 13.87 -0.07 -10.55
C CYS A 291 13.71 1.28 -11.27
N ALA A 292 12.63 1.44 -12.03
CA ALA A 292 12.37 2.67 -12.77
C ALA A 292 12.09 3.85 -11.82
N GLY A 293 11.29 3.65 -10.78
CA GLY A 293 11.01 4.66 -9.76
C GLY A 293 12.28 5.18 -9.09
N GLY A 294 13.15 4.28 -8.64
CA GLY A 294 14.44 4.63 -8.06
C GLY A 294 15.36 5.33 -9.04
N PHE A 295 15.50 4.80 -10.25
CA PHE A 295 16.37 5.38 -11.29
C PHE A 295 15.93 6.80 -11.70
N PHE A 296 14.65 6.99 -11.98
CA PHE A 296 14.17 8.30 -12.41
C PHE A 296 14.15 9.31 -11.26
N ALA A 297 13.93 8.88 -10.02
CA ALA A 297 14.09 9.74 -8.85
C ALA A 297 15.56 10.15 -8.63
N LEU A 298 16.52 9.23 -8.84
CA LEU A 298 17.94 9.53 -8.81
C LEU A 298 18.27 10.62 -9.84
N VAL A 299 17.88 10.42 -11.10
CA VAL A 299 18.15 11.38 -12.19
C VAL A 299 17.49 12.73 -11.90
N ALA A 300 16.19 12.74 -11.52
CA ALA A 300 15.46 13.97 -11.23
C ALA A 300 16.06 14.74 -10.04
N SER A 301 16.45 14.03 -8.97
CA SER A 301 17.13 14.66 -7.84
C SER A 301 18.49 15.23 -8.22
N TRP A 302 19.24 14.53 -9.06
CA TRP A 302 20.54 15.00 -9.55
C TRP A 302 20.39 16.27 -10.41
N MET A 303 19.46 16.26 -11.34
CA MET A 303 19.18 17.44 -12.18
C MET A 303 18.72 18.64 -11.34
N LYS A 304 17.89 18.42 -10.33
CA LYS A 304 17.30 19.49 -9.53
C LYS A 304 18.23 20.07 -8.48
N TYR A 305 19.04 19.21 -7.81
CA TYR A 305 19.86 19.63 -6.67
C TYR A 305 21.38 19.57 -6.97
N GLY A 306 21.77 19.22 -8.18
CA GLY A 306 23.18 19.15 -8.61
C GLY A 306 23.95 17.93 -8.09
N LYS A 307 23.32 17.08 -7.27
CA LYS A 307 23.88 15.82 -6.74
C LYS A 307 22.78 14.77 -6.61
N PRO A 308 23.08 13.48 -6.87
CA PRO A 308 22.11 12.42 -6.64
C PRO A 308 21.85 12.27 -5.12
N SER A 309 20.59 12.26 -4.72
CA SER A 309 20.20 12.11 -3.33
C SER A 309 19.83 10.67 -3.02
N LEU A 310 20.56 10.02 -2.10
CA LEU A 310 20.23 8.64 -1.69
C LEU A 310 18.82 8.56 -1.06
N SER A 311 18.45 9.47 -0.18
CA SER A 311 17.13 9.46 0.47
C SER A 311 15.98 9.61 -0.54
N LEU A 312 16.11 10.49 -1.52
CA LEU A 312 15.11 10.64 -2.58
C LEU A 312 15.10 9.44 -3.53
N THR A 313 16.24 8.83 -3.81
CA THR A 313 16.32 7.60 -4.60
C THR A 313 15.62 6.44 -3.90
N LEU A 314 15.82 6.28 -2.59
CA LEU A 314 15.14 5.28 -1.77
C LEU A 314 13.62 5.47 -1.78
N ASN A 315 13.16 6.70 -1.57
CA ASN A 315 11.73 7.03 -1.69
C ASN A 315 11.22 6.85 -3.13
N GLY A 316 12.06 7.03 -4.15
CA GLY A 316 11.73 6.76 -5.54
C GLY A 316 11.48 5.29 -5.83
N VAL A 317 12.27 4.39 -5.24
CA VAL A 317 12.01 2.93 -5.29
C VAL A 317 10.64 2.62 -4.70
N LEU A 318 10.36 3.16 -3.50
CA LEU A 318 9.06 2.96 -2.84
C LEU A 318 7.90 3.58 -3.65
N ALA A 319 8.09 4.76 -4.24
CA ALA A 319 7.08 5.40 -5.08
C ALA A 319 6.75 4.56 -6.33
N GLY A 320 7.75 3.92 -6.95
CA GLY A 320 7.55 2.98 -8.04
C GLY A 320 6.78 1.73 -7.62
N LEU A 321 7.13 1.16 -6.47
CA LEU A 321 6.44 0.02 -5.87
C LEU A 321 4.97 0.35 -5.54
N VAL A 322 4.74 1.46 -4.87
CA VAL A 322 3.39 1.95 -4.54
C VAL A 322 2.56 2.20 -5.80
N GLY A 323 3.16 2.86 -6.80
CA GLY A 323 2.45 3.22 -8.03
C GLY A 323 1.99 2.03 -8.86
N ILE A 324 2.81 0.95 -8.91
CA ILE A 324 2.47 -0.23 -9.71
C ILE A 324 1.43 -1.14 -9.03
N THR A 325 1.24 -1.03 -7.73
CA THR A 325 0.49 -1.97 -6.91
C THR A 325 -0.98 -2.12 -7.33
N ALA A 326 -1.62 -1.09 -7.92
CA ALA A 326 -3.00 -1.19 -8.40
C ALA A 326 -3.16 -1.98 -9.69
N GLY A 327 -2.18 -1.91 -10.58
CA GLY A 327 -2.31 -2.43 -11.94
C GLY A 327 -1.19 -3.37 -12.36
N CYS A 328 -0.45 -3.93 -11.40
CA CYS A 328 0.67 -4.81 -11.68
C CYS A 328 0.29 -6.09 -12.47
N ASP A 329 -0.97 -6.47 -12.42
CA ASP A 329 -1.59 -7.58 -13.14
C ASP A 329 -2.07 -7.20 -14.55
N LEU A 330 -2.44 -5.93 -14.78
CA LEU A 330 -3.09 -5.48 -16.02
C LEU A 330 -2.14 -4.79 -17.00
N VAL A 331 -0.99 -4.27 -16.54
CA VAL A 331 -0.09 -3.49 -17.39
C VAL A 331 1.02 -4.34 -17.99
N SER A 332 1.49 -3.97 -19.18
CA SER A 332 2.67 -4.62 -19.78
C SER A 332 3.94 -4.31 -18.98
N PRO A 333 5.04 -5.10 -19.14
CA PRO A 333 6.33 -4.77 -18.53
C PRO A 333 6.83 -3.37 -18.90
N PHE A 334 6.58 -2.89 -20.11
CA PHE A 334 6.92 -1.51 -20.51
C PHE A 334 6.03 -0.49 -19.79
N GLY A 335 4.73 -0.75 -19.67
CA GLY A 335 3.80 0.08 -18.90
C GLY A 335 4.23 0.21 -17.43
N SER A 336 4.72 -0.87 -16.81
CA SER A 336 5.21 -0.83 -15.44
C SER A 336 6.45 0.05 -15.27
N VAL A 337 7.37 0.04 -16.24
CA VAL A 337 8.52 0.97 -16.25
C VAL A 337 8.07 2.42 -16.32
N LEU A 338 7.06 2.73 -17.17
CA LEU A 338 6.52 4.09 -17.27
C LEU A 338 5.83 4.52 -15.98
N ILE A 339 5.00 3.67 -15.37
CA ILE A 339 4.35 3.95 -14.09
C ILE A 339 5.40 4.23 -13.01
N GLY A 340 6.41 3.37 -12.87
CA GLY A 340 7.49 3.55 -11.91
C GLY A 340 8.25 4.86 -12.13
N ALA A 341 8.62 5.16 -13.38
CA ALA A 341 9.33 6.37 -13.75
C ALA A 341 8.52 7.65 -13.41
N ILE A 342 7.25 7.68 -13.79
CA ILE A 342 6.35 8.80 -13.50
C ILE A 342 6.20 9.00 -11.98
N CYS A 343 5.94 7.93 -11.23
CA CYS A 343 5.80 7.99 -9.78
C CYS A 343 7.10 8.45 -9.09
N GLY A 344 8.26 7.95 -9.53
CA GLY A 344 9.56 8.36 -8.99
C GLY A 344 9.84 9.85 -9.17
N VAL A 345 9.51 10.41 -10.34
CA VAL A 345 9.66 11.85 -10.62
C VAL A 345 8.62 12.66 -9.85
N VAL A 346 7.34 12.28 -9.90
CA VAL A 346 6.25 13.02 -9.23
C VAL A 346 6.47 13.05 -7.71
N MET A 347 6.97 11.97 -7.12
CA MET A 347 7.29 11.92 -5.68
C MET A 347 8.24 13.06 -5.26
N ILE A 348 9.27 13.38 -6.04
CA ILE A 348 10.22 14.48 -5.73
C ILE A 348 9.51 15.83 -5.70
N PHE A 349 8.64 16.08 -6.69
CA PHE A 349 7.87 17.32 -6.71
C PHE A 349 6.80 17.37 -5.62
N ALA A 350 6.20 16.23 -5.27
CA ALA A 350 5.24 16.13 -4.17
C ALA A 350 5.89 16.42 -2.82
N VAL A 351 7.10 15.89 -2.54
CA VAL A 351 7.88 16.23 -1.33
C VAL A 351 8.10 17.72 -1.23
N ASP A 352 8.58 18.34 -2.31
CA ASP A 352 8.84 19.79 -2.31
C ASP A 352 7.56 20.62 -2.15
N PHE A 353 6.49 20.23 -2.82
CA PHE A 353 5.20 20.92 -2.74
C PHE A 353 4.63 20.84 -1.32
N ILE A 354 4.64 19.68 -0.70
CA ILE A 354 4.14 19.46 0.66
C ILE A 354 4.99 20.25 1.66
N ASP A 355 6.32 20.17 1.55
CA ASP A 355 7.22 20.85 2.48
C ASP A 355 7.28 22.38 2.24
N HIS A 356 7.52 22.83 1.01
CA HIS A 356 7.82 24.23 0.76
C HIS A 356 6.58 25.08 0.52
N VAL A 357 5.51 24.53 -0.08
CA VAL A 357 4.28 25.26 -0.41
C VAL A 357 3.23 25.10 0.68
N LEU A 358 2.88 23.86 1.02
CA LEU A 358 1.84 23.58 2.02
C LEU A 358 2.35 23.74 3.46
N LYS A 359 3.66 23.77 3.67
CA LYS A 359 4.30 23.88 5.00
C LYS A 359 3.89 22.73 5.94
N ILE A 360 3.77 21.53 5.40
CA ILE A 360 3.47 20.32 6.15
C ILE A 360 4.78 19.54 6.29
N ASP A 361 5.19 19.30 7.53
CA ASP A 361 6.40 18.55 7.87
C ASP A 361 6.13 17.06 7.92
N ASP A 362 6.57 16.36 6.90
CA ASP A 362 6.53 14.90 6.79
C ASP A 362 7.98 14.36 6.82
N PRO A 363 8.45 13.85 7.96
CA PRO A 363 9.84 13.45 8.14
C PRO A 363 10.37 12.41 7.17
N VAL A 364 9.52 11.46 6.76
CA VAL A 364 9.92 10.32 5.92
C VAL A 364 9.39 10.40 4.48
N GLY A 365 8.51 11.37 4.19
CA GLY A 365 7.88 11.53 2.88
C GLY A 365 6.71 10.57 2.64
N ALA A 366 6.08 10.06 3.70
CA ALA A 366 4.97 9.09 3.59
C ALA A 366 3.80 9.61 2.76
N SER A 367 3.43 10.89 2.92
CA SER A 367 2.35 11.52 2.17
C SER A 367 2.65 11.57 0.66
N SER A 368 3.92 11.83 0.30
CA SER A 368 4.35 11.90 -1.11
C SER A 368 4.44 10.51 -1.73
N VAL A 369 5.05 9.56 -1.03
CA VAL A 369 5.25 8.18 -1.51
C VAL A 369 3.93 7.44 -1.57
N HIS A 370 3.16 7.43 -0.48
CA HIS A 370 1.96 6.59 -0.37
C HIS A 370 0.69 7.33 -0.78
N GLY A 371 0.50 8.58 -0.36
CA GLY A 371 -0.69 9.36 -0.71
C GLY A 371 -0.71 9.76 -2.19
N ALA A 372 0.28 10.53 -2.61
CA ALA A 372 0.33 11.05 -3.98
C ALA A 372 0.60 9.93 -5.01
N CYS A 373 1.63 9.08 -4.80
CA CYS A 373 1.95 8.04 -5.79
C CYS A 373 0.98 6.86 -5.74
N GLY A 374 0.32 6.56 -4.61
CA GLY A 374 -0.74 5.55 -4.57
C GLY A 374 -1.97 5.97 -5.38
N CYS A 375 -2.42 7.20 -5.20
CA CYS A 375 -3.50 7.76 -6.02
C CYS A 375 -3.11 7.83 -7.50
N LEU A 376 -1.92 8.36 -7.80
CA LEU A 376 -1.42 8.47 -9.16
C LEU A 376 -1.28 7.11 -9.85
N GLY A 377 -0.72 6.09 -9.16
CA GLY A 377 -0.54 4.75 -9.72
C GLY A 377 -1.86 4.10 -10.13
N THR A 378 -2.90 4.24 -9.29
CA THR A 378 -4.26 3.80 -9.61
C THR A 378 -4.82 4.50 -10.87
N ILE A 379 -4.59 5.81 -11.01
CA ILE A 379 -4.99 6.56 -12.20
C ILE A 379 -4.20 6.10 -13.44
N LEU A 380 -2.88 5.88 -13.28
CA LEU A 380 -2.02 5.40 -14.36
C LEU A 380 -2.40 4.00 -14.83
N THR A 381 -2.95 3.15 -13.95
CA THR A 381 -3.55 1.87 -14.36
C THR A 381 -4.65 2.07 -15.38
N GLY A 382 -5.52 3.07 -15.20
CA GLY A 382 -6.56 3.44 -16.18
C GLY A 382 -6.01 3.91 -17.54
N LEU A 383 -4.75 4.35 -17.59
CA LEU A 383 -4.08 4.71 -18.84
C LEU A 383 -3.36 3.52 -19.50
N PHE A 384 -2.67 2.69 -18.70
CA PHE A 384 -1.69 1.71 -19.17
C PHE A 384 -2.15 0.25 -19.09
N ALA A 385 -3.36 -0.06 -18.58
CA ALA A 385 -3.91 -1.42 -18.66
C ALA A 385 -4.02 -1.87 -20.12
N THR A 386 -3.56 -3.10 -20.42
CA THR A 386 -3.38 -3.56 -21.81
C THR A 386 -4.67 -3.83 -22.55
N GLU A 387 -5.79 -4.07 -21.85
CA GLU A 387 -7.08 -4.33 -22.46
C GLU A 387 -8.03 -3.12 -22.34
N GLU A 388 -8.16 -2.56 -21.13
CA GLU A 388 -9.14 -1.51 -20.82
C GLU A 388 -8.54 -0.11 -20.78
N GLY A 389 -7.21 0.00 -20.83
CA GLY A 389 -6.51 1.28 -20.69
C GLY A 389 -6.71 2.22 -21.89
N LEU A 390 -6.77 3.51 -21.57
CA LEU A 390 -6.99 4.55 -22.59
C LEU A 390 -5.97 4.49 -23.73
N PHE A 391 -4.69 4.23 -23.41
CA PHE A 391 -3.62 4.21 -24.43
C PHE A 391 -3.59 2.93 -25.27
N TYR A 392 -4.33 1.92 -24.88
CA TYR A 392 -4.47 0.65 -25.60
C TYR A 392 -5.82 0.52 -26.33
N GLY A 393 -6.62 1.59 -26.37
CA GLY A 393 -7.86 1.63 -27.11
C GLY A 393 -9.12 1.19 -26.32
N GLY A 394 -9.00 0.96 -25.01
CA GLY A 394 -10.12 0.61 -24.12
C GLY A 394 -11.11 1.75 -23.84
N GLY A 395 -10.84 2.95 -24.37
CA GLY A 395 -11.69 4.12 -24.14
C GLY A 395 -11.44 4.77 -22.78
N SER A 396 -12.31 5.73 -22.41
CA SER A 396 -12.14 6.51 -21.17
C SER A 396 -12.84 5.90 -19.95
N SER A 397 -13.68 4.89 -20.13
CA SER A 397 -14.52 4.34 -19.07
C SER A 397 -13.71 3.86 -17.87
N PHE A 398 -12.72 3.00 -18.11
CA PHE A 398 -11.87 2.47 -17.05
C PHE A 398 -11.05 3.57 -16.36
N LEU A 399 -10.46 4.51 -17.13
CA LEU A 399 -9.75 5.64 -16.54
C LEU A 399 -10.66 6.50 -15.64
N LEU A 400 -11.90 6.75 -16.04
CA LEU A 400 -12.85 7.52 -15.23
C LEU A 400 -13.27 6.77 -13.97
N ALA A 401 -13.44 5.44 -14.04
CA ALA A 401 -13.68 4.60 -12.88
C ALA A 401 -12.50 4.65 -11.89
N GLN A 402 -11.25 4.56 -12.39
CA GLN A 402 -10.05 4.66 -11.57
C GLN A 402 -9.90 6.04 -10.91
N LEU A 403 -10.11 7.12 -11.65
CA LEU A 403 -10.12 8.48 -11.11
C LEU A 403 -11.18 8.65 -10.01
N PHE A 404 -12.38 8.17 -10.25
CA PHE A 404 -13.49 8.27 -9.31
C PHE A 404 -13.21 7.47 -8.03
N GLY A 405 -12.82 6.19 -8.16
CA GLY A 405 -12.53 5.33 -7.01
C GLY A 405 -11.38 5.86 -6.15
N ALA A 406 -10.27 6.28 -6.79
CA ALA A 406 -9.15 6.88 -6.08
C ALA A 406 -9.55 8.18 -5.35
N ALA A 407 -10.38 9.03 -5.97
CA ALA A 407 -10.86 10.26 -5.34
C ALA A 407 -11.78 9.97 -4.14
N VAL A 408 -12.72 9.05 -4.28
CA VAL A 408 -13.67 8.70 -3.21
C VAL A 408 -12.96 8.10 -2.01
N VAL A 409 -12.06 7.15 -2.23
CA VAL A 409 -11.27 6.54 -1.14
C VAL A 409 -10.34 7.58 -0.51
N GLY A 410 -9.72 8.45 -1.30
CA GLY A 410 -8.88 9.54 -0.78
C GLY A 410 -9.68 10.54 0.09
N VAL A 411 -10.86 10.93 -0.35
CA VAL A 411 -11.76 11.81 0.44
C VAL A 411 -12.22 11.12 1.74
N TRP A 412 -12.55 9.84 1.69
CA TRP A 412 -12.88 9.06 2.88
C TRP A 412 -11.72 9.03 3.87
N ALA A 413 -10.52 8.63 3.41
CA ALA A 413 -9.35 8.49 4.27
C ALA A 413 -8.93 9.83 4.89
N ALA A 414 -8.84 10.90 4.08
CA ALA A 414 -8.50 12.24 4.56
C ALA A 414 -9.58 12.80 5.49
N GLY A 415 -10.86 12.65 5.14
CA GLY A 415 -11.99 13.15 5.92
C GLY A 415 -12.10 12.47 7.29
N MET A 416 -12.02 11.13 7.31
CA MET A 416 -12.06 10.38 8.56
C MET A 416 -10.81 10.63 9.41
N GLY A 417 -9.63 10.67 8.77
CA GLY A 417 -8.39 11.06 9.44
C GLY A 417 -8.50 12.45 10.09
N PHE A 418 -9.05 13.43 9.36
CA PHE A 418 -9.28 14.77 9.88
C PHE A 418 -10.21 14.76 11.13
N ILE A 419 -11.32 14.04 11.07
CA ILE A 419 -12.25 13.92 12.20
C ILE A 419 -11.54 13.31 13.42
N VAL A 420 -10.88 12.15 13.22
CA VAL A 420 -10.18 11.44 14.30
C VAL A 420 -9.10 12.33 14.91
N PHE A 421 -8.20 12.90 14.11
CA PHE A 421 -7.13 13.73 14.66
C PHE A 421 -7.62 15.01 15.32
N LYS A 422 -8.64 15.68 14.78
CA LYS A 422 -9.22 16.88 15.43
C LYS A 422 -9.90 16.55 16.76
N VAL A 423 -10.60 15.42 16.84
CA VAL A 423 -11.22 14.97 18.09
C VAL A 423 -10.16 14.64 19.13
N LEU A 424 -9.14 13.87 18.76
CA LEU A 424 -8.05 13.49 19.65
C LEU A 424 -7.23 14.71 20.12
N ASP A 425 -6.94 15.63 19.21
CA ASP A 425 -6.23 16.86 19.55
C ASP A 425 -7.01 17.73 20.55
N LYS A 426 -8.33 17.82 20.37
CA LYS A 426 -9.20 18.58 21.29
C LYS A 426 -9.33 17.93 22.68
N ILE A 427 -9.37 16.60 22.76
CA ILE A 427 -9.60 15.87 24.02
C ILE A 427 -8.30 15.76 24.83
N HIS A 428 -7.20 15.43 24.21
CA HIS A 428 -5.96 15.03 24.89
C HIS A 428 -4.70 15.74 24.36
N GLY A 429 -4.83 16.41 23.21
CA GLY A 429 -3.71 16.97 22.49
C GLY A 429 -2.84 15.87 21.84
N LEU A 430 -2.56 16.00 20.56
CA LEU A 430 -1.77 15.01 19.80
C LEU A 430 -0.28 15.13 20.09
N ARG A 431 0.19 16.35 20.29
CA ARG A 431 1.62 16.69 20.35
C ARG A 431 2.18 16.57 21.75
N VAL A 432 3.41 16.08 21.85
CA VAL A 432 4.18 16.13 23.11
C VAL A 432 4.53 17.57 23.52
N PRO A 433 4.75 17.85 24.82
CA PRO A 433 5.26 19.14 25.26
C PRO A 433 6.60 19.51 24.58
N LYS A 434 6.82 20.81 24.37
CA LYS A 434 8.02 21.33 23.69
C LYS A 434 9.33 20.76 24.25
N ARG A 435 9.44 20.66 25.57
CA ARG A 435 10.63 20.11 26.24
C ARG A 435 10.92 18.67 25.78
N ILE A 436 9.89 17.82 25.73
CA ILE A 436 10.02 16.42 25.35
C ILE A 436 10.44 16.30 23.88
N GLU A 437 9.88 17.15 23.01
CA GLU A 437 10.29 17.17 21.59
C GLU A 437 11.75 17.63 21.40
N GLU A 438 12.20 18.59 22.20
CA GLU A 438 13.59 19.09 22.17
C GLU A 438 14.58 18.05 22.73
N GLU A 439 14.26 17.36 23.82
CA GLU A 439 15.12 16.39 24.47
C GLU A 439 15.04 15.00 23.80
N GLY A 440 13.88 14.59 23.24
CA GLY A 440 13.64 13.33 22.57
C GLY A 440 12.57 12.48 23.25
N LEU A 441 11.85 11.70 22.44
CA LEU A 441 10.70 10.92 22.90
C LEU A 441 11.11 9.61 23.58
N ASP A 442 12.27 9.05 23.22
CA ASP A 442 12.70 7.71 23.68
C ASP A 442 12.72 7.63 25.21
N ILE A 443 13.37 8.56 25.87
CA ILE A 443 13.50 8.56 27.34
C ILE A 443 12.15 8.90 28.01
N TYR A 444 11.41 9.86 27.47
CA TYR A 444 10.19 10.33 28.15
C TYR A 444 8.98 9.45 27.93
N GLU A 445 8.84 8.86 26.76
CA GLU A 445 7.68 8.00 26.44
C GLU A 445 7.95 6.53 26.79
N HIS A 446 9.22 6.08 26.81
CA HIS A 446 9.58 4.65 26.98
C HIS A 446 10.58 4.37 28.09
N GLY A 447 11.31 5.38 28.59
CA GLY A 447 12.34 5.21 29.60
C GLY A 447 13.61 4.50 29.09
N GLU A 448 13.78 4.40 27.79
CA GLU A 448 14.85 3.65 27.12
C GLU A 448 15.51 4.52 26.05
N SER A 449 16.78 4.21 25.74
CA SER A 449 17.47 4.77 24.57
C SER A 449 17.75 3.67 23.56
N ALA A 450 17.55 3.93 22.29
CA ALA A 450 17.86 2.98 21.23
C ALA A 450 19.38 2.78 21.03
N TYR A 451 20.18 3.76 21.49
CA TYR A 451 21.65 3.73 21.38
C TYR A 451 22.26 4.10 22.73
N ASN A 452 23.34 3.41 23.08
CA ASN A 452 24.12 3.67 24.29
C ASN A 452 25.08 4.86 24.13
#